data_ccee42baec3d3df09df57cf4ffa584b0
#
_entry.id   ccee42baec3d3df09df57cf4ffa584b0
#
_cell.length_a   1.000
_cell.length_b   1.000
_cell.length_c   1.000
_cell.angle_alpha   90.00
_cell.angle_beta   90.00
_cell.angle_gamma   90.00
#
_symmetry.space_group_name_H-M   'P 1'
#
loop_
_entity.id
_entity.type
_entity.pdbx_description
1 polymer ?
#
loop_
_entity_poly.entity_id
_entity_poly.type
_entity_poly.pdbx_seq_one_letter_code
_entity_poly.pdbx_strand_id
1 'polypeptide(L)'
;MDSTLRDGEQTNGVSFLPHEKLVIARMLLRDVNVDRIEIASARVSEGEKEAVKMVCRYAKGAGMLDRVEVLGFCDGGRSVDWITECGGSVINLLTKGSEKHCTKQLKRTPDEHIADIKETINYAHEQGLKVNIYLEDWSNGMKDSPEYVYHMIDALKDCGIMRFMLPDTLGVLTPMQTGAFFREMTSRFPDLRFEFHGHNDYDLAVSNTMAAVSEGASGVHVTVNGLGERCGNAPLASVQAILHDHLGVETSIKEDVLNDISRVVEGYSGVVVAPNQPIVGENVFTQVAGVHADGDNKDKLYCNELVPERFGRKREYALGKASGKANIEMNLQELGLELTPEQVKKITQRITELGDRKSVVTPEDLPFIVSDVLKHDTPDENVKLLGYMVSLSYGIKPLASIKVSINGQEFYGDATGDGQYDAFVKALRRIYRDNLDRKLPDLLNYAVTIPPGGRTDALVQTVITWKLLDGKVIRTRALDADQTEAAIKATFKMLNQIENS
;
A
#
# COMPACT_ATOMS: atom_id res chain seq x y z
N MET A 1 -12.72 9.15 6.28
CA MET A 1 -11.66 9.14 7.34
C MET A 1 -10.71 7.98 7.09
N ASP A 2 -9.41 8.21 7.19
CA ASP A 2 -8.42 7.13 7.12
C ASP A 2 -8.01 6.70 8.54
N SER A 3 -8.05 5.40 8.84
CA SER A 3 -7.72 4.81 10.14
C SER A 3 -6.48 3.90 10.07
N THR A 4 -5.60 4.08 9.09
CA THR A 4 -4.37 3.28 8.93
C THR A 4 -3.50 3.29 10.18
N LEU A 5 -3.40 4.44 10.85
CA LEU A 5 -2.54 4.64 12.02
C LEU A 5 -3.15 4.15 13.34
N ARG A 6 -4.44 3.82 13.36
CA ARG A 6 -5.11 3.23 14.53
C ARG A 6 -5.52 1.80 14.26
N ASP A 7 -6.54 1.58 13.39
CA ASP A 7 -7.06 0.25 13.07
C ASP A 7 -6.09 -0.55 12.18
N GLY A 8 -5.44 0.12 11.23
CA GLY A 8 -4.41 -0.49 10.41
C GLY A 8 -3.25 -1.06 11.23
N GLU A 9 -2.88 -0.42 12.32
CA GLU A 9 -1.84 -0.92 13.24
C GLU A 9 -2.30 -2.13 14.07
N GLN A 10 -3.60 -2.43 14.11
CA GLN A 10 -4.12 -3.66 14.73
C GLN A 10 -3.92 -4.91 13.85
N THR A 11 -3.36 -4.76 12.66
CA THR A 11 -2.90 -5.90 11.86
C THR A 11 -1.82 -6.66 12.61
N ASN A 12 -1.95 -7.99 12.69
CA ASN A 12 -0.97 -8.81 13.40
C ASN A 12 0.45 -8.61 12.84
N GLY A 13 1.39 -8.26 13.72
CA GLY A 13 2.78 -8.01 13.37
C GLY A 13 3.11 -6.60 12.88
N VAL A 14 2.13 -5.72 12.78
CA VAL A 14 2.33 -4.30 12.42
C VAL A 14 2.50 -3.45 13.68
N SER A 15 3.51 -2.59 13.66
CA SER A 15 3.74 -1.56 14.67
C SER A 15 4.51 -0.42 14.02
N PHE A 16 3.95 0.79 14.07
CA PHE A 16 4.60 1.98 13.52
C PHE A 16 5.36 2.75 14.59
N LEU A 17 6.56 3.15 14.27
CA LEU A 17 7.32 4.07 15.12
C LEU A 17 6.70 5.49 15.09
N PRO A 18 6.90 6.32 16.13
CA PRO A 18 6.31 7.67 16.16
C PRO A 18 6.63 8.54 14.94
N HIS A 19 7.85 8.44 14.40
CA HIS A 19 8.23 9.19 13.21
C HIS A 19 7.59 8.63 11.92
N GLU A 20 7.33 7.31 11.83
CA GLU A 20 6.64 6.67 10.71
C GLU A 20 5.17 7.09 10.70
N LYS A 21 4.51 7.11 11.87
CA LYS A 21 3.15 7.66 12.01
C LYS A 21 3.09 9.12 11.54
N LEU A 22 4.08 9.94 11.89
CA LEU A 22 4.14 11.32 11.41
C LEU A 22 4.31 11.40 9.89
N VAL A 23 5.13 10.56 9.28
CA VAL A 23 5.32 10.53 7.81
C VAL A 23 4.00 10.16 7.13
N ILE A 24 3.37 9.06 7.56
CA ILE A 24 2.08 8.59 7.00
C ILE A 24 0.99 9.66 7.19
N ALA A 25 0.87 10.24 8.40
CA ALA A 25 -0.11 11.30 8.68
C ALA A 25 0.07 12.52 7.77
N ARG A 26 1.31 12.93 7.53
CA ARG A 26 1.62 14.04 6.62
C ARG A 26 1.22 13.73 5.18
N MET A 27 1.53 12.54 4.68
CA MET A 27 1.14 12.11 3.34
C MET A 27 -0.38 12.04 3.21
N LEU A 28 -1.08 11.43 4.17
CA LEU A 28 -2.54 11.34 4.16
C LEU A 28 -3.21 12.71 4.16
N LEU A 29 -2.78 13.64 5.04
CA LEU A 29 -3.41 14.95 5.18
C LEU A 29 -3.07 15.94 4.07
N ARG A 30 -1.83 15.94 3.57
CA ARG A 30 -1.33 16.95 2.63
C ARG A 30 -1.27 16.45 1.19
N ASP A 31 -0.72 15.24 1.00
CA ASP A 31 -0.41 14.74 -0.35
C ASP A 31 -1.62 14.00 -0.92
N VAL A 32 -2.19 13.04 -0.22
CA VAL A 32 -3.43 12.34 -0.57
C VAL A 32 -4.65 13.22 -0.35
N ASN A 33 -4.61 14.07 0.68
CA ASN A 33 -5.67 15.01 1.08
C ASN A 33 -6.97 14.31 1.52
N VAL A 34 -6.87 13.25 2.35
CA VAL A 34 -8.05 12.67 3.02
C VAL A 34 -8.67 13.68 3.97
N ASP A 35 -10.00 13.66 4.16
CA ASP A 35 -10.67 14.65 5.03
C ASP A 35 -10.21 14.59 6.48
N ARG A 36 -10.00 13.37 7.02
CA ARG A 36 -9.63 13.14 8.41
C ARG A 36 -8.80 11.88 8.56
N ILE A 37 -8.00 11.83 9.61
CA ILE A 37 -7.23 10.65 10.02
C ILE A 37 -7.48 10.30 11.47
N GLU A 38 -7.57 9.01 11.78
CA GLU A 38 -7.56 8.49 13.14
C GLU A 38 -6.19 7.87 13.42
N ILE A 39 -5.49 8.38 14.43
CA ILE A 39 -4.04 8.18 14.54
C ILE A 39 -3.59 7.24 15.64
N ALA A 40 -4.43 6.99 16.64
CA ALA A 40 -4.09 6.15 17.79
C ALA A 40 -5.31 5.82 18.64
N SER A 41 -5.16 4.84 19.53
CA SER A 41 -6.01 4.64 20.70
C SER A 41 -5.36 5.28 21.93
N ALA A 42 -6.16 6.01 22.72
CA ALA A 42 -5.66 6.66 23.92
C ALA A 42 -5.12 5.65 24.94
N ARG A 43 -4.02 6.01 25.61
CA ARG A 43 -3.46 5.29 26.77
C ARG A 43 -2.89 3.90 26.48
N VAL A 44 -2.53 3.60 25.23
CA VAL A 44 -1.94 2.30 24.87
C VAL A 44 -0.48 2.22 25.31
N SER A 45 0.35 3.21 24.94
CA SER A 45 1.78 3.23 25.24
C SER A 45 2.37 4.64 25.25
N GLU A 46 3.59 4.78 25.75
CA GLU A 46 4.33 6.05 25.67
C GLU A 46 4.73 6.39 24.20
N GLY A 47 5.02 5.38 23.38
CA GLY A 47 5.27 5.57 21.95
C GLY A 47 4.06 6.15 21.23
N GLU A 48 2.85 5.66 21.55
CA GLU A 48 1.59 6.23 21.02
C GLU A 48 1.41 7.68 21.47
N LYS A 49 1.71 7.98 22.74
CA LYS A 49 1.64 9.34 23.28
C LYS A 49 2.58 10.30 22.54
N GLU A 50 3.79 9.86 22.25
CA GLU A 50 4.75 10.62 21.47
C GLU A 50 4.27 10.83 20.02
N ALA A 51 3.80 9.77 19.36
CA ALA A 51 3.27 9.84 18.02
C ALA A 51 2.12 10.86 17.90
N VAL A 52 1.15 10.79 18.82
CA VAL A 52 0.00 11.72 18.84
C VAL A 52 0.48 13.16 19.04
N LYS A 53 1.41 13.40 19.97
CA LYS A 53 2.01 14.74 20.17
C LYS A 53 2.70 15.27 18.90
N MET A 54 3.46 14.42 18.20
CA MET A 54 4.14 14.81 16.98
C MET A 54 3.16 15.15 15.86
N VAL A 55 2.14 14.30 15.63
CA VAL A 55 1.13 14.51 14.59
C VAL A 55 0.26 15.72 14.90
N CYS A 56 -0.23 15.88 16.15
CA CYS A 56 -1.03 17.03 16.55
C CYS A 56 -0.24 18.36 16.42
N ARG A 57 1.04 18.36 16.79
CA ARG A 57 1.91 19.55 16.60
C ARG A 57 2.06 19.91 15.13
N TYR A 58 2.29 18.93 14.27
CA TYR A 58 2.36 19.13 12.83
C TYR A 58 1.04 19.67 12.28
N ALA A 59 -0.07 18.99 12.59
CA ALA A 59 -1.39 19.36 12.09
C ALA A 59 -1.81 20.76 12.57
N LYS A 60 -1.49 21.13 13.82
CA LYS A 60 -1.73 22.47 14.34
C LYS A 60 -0.94 23.53 13.55
N GLY A 61 0.34 23.29 13.29
CA GLY A 61 1.18 24.17 12.49
C GLY A 61 0.70 24.33 11.05
N ALA A 62 0.04 23.31 10.49
CA ALA A 62 -0.53 23.30 9.16
C ALA A 62 -2.01 23.76 9.09
N GLY A 63 -2.64 24.12 10.20
CA GLY A 63 -4.05 24.50 10.25
C GLY A 63 -5.03 23.34 10.02
N MET A 64 -4.62 22.10 10.31
CA MET A 64 -5.38 20.86 10.04
C MET A 64 -5.70 20.06 11.32
N LEU A 65 -5.57 20.66 12.50
CA LEU A 65 -5.72 19.91 13.75
C LEU A 65 -7.10 19.27 13.88
N ASP A 66 -8.15 19.92 13.40
CA ASP A 66 -9.53 19.40 13.41
C ASP A 66 -9.75 18.17 12.49
N ARG A 67 -8.76 17.84 11.67
CA ARG A 67 -8.74 16.65 10.80
C ARG A 67 -8.03 15.45 11.46
N VAL A 68 -7.52 15.62 12.69
CA VAL A 68 -6.81 14.58 13.44
C VAL A 68 -7.67 14.12 14.60
N GLU A 69 -8.01 12.86 14.62
CA GLU A 69 -8.90 12.22 15.59
C GLU A 69 -8.16 11.13 16.36
N VAL A 70 -8.56 10.91 17.62
CA VAL A 70 -7.98 9.89 18.50
C VAL A 70 -9.10 9.07 19.14
N LEU A 71 -8.96 7.74 19.10
CA LEU A 71 -9.91 6.84 19.76
C LEU A 71 -9.75 6.94 21.28
N GLY A 72 -10.83 7.10 21.99
CA GLY A 72 -10.88 7.14 23.45
C GLY A 72 -12.00 6.28 24.01
N PHE A 73 -12.04 6.16 25.34
CA PHE A 73 -12.93 5.25 26.07
C PHE A 73 -13.72 5.98 27.15
N CYS A 74 -14.88 5.41 27.54
CA CYS A 74 -15.61 5.83 28.74
C CYS A 74 -14.88 5.29 29.98
N ASP A 75 -13.87 6.03 30.44
CA ASP A 75 -12.93 5.55 31.46
C ASP A 75 -12.69 6.55 32.62
N GLY A 76 -13.72 7.36 32.90
CA GLY A 76 -13.68 8.38 33.95
C GLY A 76 -12.79 9.58 33.60
N GLY A 77 -12.81 9.98 32.34
CA GLY A 77 -12.10 11.16 31.83
C GLY A 77 -10.62 10.93 31.46
N ARG A 78 -10.02 9.79 31.81
CA ARG A 78 -8.58 9.53 31.59
C ARG A 78 -8.16 9.56 30.12
N SER A 79 -9.01 9.09 29.19
CA SER A 79 -8.76 9.20 27.75
C SER A 79 -8.85 10.66 27.29
N VAL A 80 -9.79 11.43 27.81
CA VAL A 80 -9.97 12.87 27.54
C VAL A 80 -8.71 13.63 27.96
N ASP A 81 -8.24 13.44 29.19
CA ASP A 81 -7.04 14.08 29.73
C ASP A 81 -5.82 13.73 28.87
N TRP A 82 -5.65 12.46 28.53
CA TRP A 82 -4.53 12.00 27.71
C TRP A 82 -4.50 12.65 26.33
N ILE A 83 -5.67 12.74 25.66
CA ILE A 83 -5.80 13.38 24.33
C ILE A 83 -5.49 14.87 24.44
N THR A 84 -6.01 15.55 25.44
CA THR A 84 -5.77 16.97 25.71
C THR A 84 -4.29 17.25 25.98
N GLU A 85 -3.63 16.44 26.80
CA GLU A 85 -2.18 16.53 27.07
C GLU A 85 -1.33 16.34 25.80
N CYS A 86 -1.83 15.55 24.84
CA CYS A 86 -1.17 15.37 23.56
C CYS A 86 -1.43 16.53 22.57
N GLY A 87 -2.33 17.44 22.90
CA GLY A 87 -2.72 18.56 22.04
C GLY A 87 -3.75 18.18 20.97
N GLY A 88 -4.48 17.07 21.15
CA GLY A 88 -5.61 16.68 20.30
C GLY A 88 -6.82 17.59 20.48
N SER A 89 -7.72 17.61 19.49
CA SER A 89 -8.92 18.43 19.48
C SER A 89 -10.20 17.61 19.24
N VAL A 90 -10.09 16.35 18.86
CA VAL A 90 -11.22 15.47 18.54
C VAL A 90 -11.02 14.10 19.18
N ILE A 91 -12.03 13.64 19.90
CA ILE A 91 -12.12 12.28 20.44
C ILE A 91 -13.15 11.46 19.67
N ASN A 92 -12.77 10.26 19.24
CA ASN A 92 -13.69 9.21 18.78
C ASN A 92 -13.97 8.29 19.96
N LEU A 93 -15.10 8.48 20.61
CA LEU A 93 -15.45 7.78 21.85
C LEU A 93 -16.01 6.39 21.51
N LEU A 94 -15.31 5.33 21.93
CA LEU A 94 -15.74 3.95 21.73
C LEU A 94 -16.83 3.58 22.72
N THR A 95 -18.02 3.26 22.22
CA THR A 95 -19.18 2.80 22.97
C THR A 95 -19.70 1.48 22.40
N LYS A 96 -20.72 0.88 23.00
CA LYS A 96 -21.27 -0.40 22.53
C LYS A 96 -22.53 -0.18 21.70
N GLY A 97 -22.53 -0.70 20.49
CA GLY A 97 -23.62 -0.63 19.52
C GLY A 97 -24.57 -1.84 19.55
N SER A 98 -24.31 -2.85 20.38
CA SER A 98 -25.21 -3.99 20.60
C SER A 98 -25.50 -4.20 22.08
N GLU A 99 -26.73 -4.61 22.40
CA GLU A 99 -27.14 -4.91 23.77
C GLU A 99 -26.30 -6.05 24.37
N LYS A 100 -25.89 -7.01 23.53
CA LYS A 100 -25.02 -8.10 23.92
C LYS A 100 -23.67 -7.63 24.43
N HIS A 101 -23.01 -6.69 23.74
CA HIS A 101 -21.74 -6.13 24.21
C HIS A 101 -21.91 -5.26 25.44
N CYS A 102 -22.98 -4.47 25.53
CA CYS A 102 -23.30 -3.69 26.71
C CYS A 102 -23.48 -4.58 27.94
N THR A 103 -24.33 -5.60 27.84
CA THR A 103 -24.73 -6.40 29.02
C THR A 103 -23.70 -7.49 29.36
N LYS A 104 -23.02 -8.11 28.37
CA LYS A 104 -22.10 -9.24 28.61
C LYS A 104 -20.65 -8.79 28.78
N GLN A 105 -20.19 -7.83 28.00
CA GLN A 105 -18.81 -7.35 28.06
C GLN A 105 -18.64 -6.27 29.11
N LEU A 106 -19.44 -5.19 29.06
CA LEU A 106 -19.37 -4.11 30.05
C LEU A 106 -20.05 -4.47 31.38
N LYS A 107 -20.99 -5.43 31.37
CA LYS A 107 -21.84 -5.77 32.51
C LYS A 107 -22.63 -4.55 33.03
N ARG A 108 -23.16 -3.75 32.10
CA ARG A 108 -23.97 -2.55 32.35
C ARG A 108 -25.36 -2.74 31.78
N THR A 109 -26.33 -2.06 32.38
CA THR A 109 -27.62 -1.82 31.73
C THR A 109 -27.45 -0.77 30.62
N PRO A 110 -28.37 -0.70 29.63
CA PRO A 110 -28.34 0.36 28.61
C PRO A 110 -28.30 1.78 29.23
N ASP A 111 -29.10 2.03 30.24
CA ASP A 111 -29.21 3.36 30.88
C ASP A 111 -27.94 3.72 31.68
N GLU A 112 -27.31 2.76 32.35
CA GLU A 112 -26.01 2.98 33.01
C GLU A 112 -24.93 3.30 31.97
N HIS A 113 -24.92 2.60 30.83
CA HIS A 113 -23.96 2.86 29.77
C HIS A 113 -24.18 4.24 29.15
N ILE A 114 -25.43 4.61 28.88
CA ILE A 114 -25.79 5.96 28.41
C ILE A 114 -25.35 7.05 29.39
N ALA A 115 -25.51 6.83 30.69
CA ALA A 115 -25.05 7.77 31.70
C ALA A 115 -23.53 7.96 31.69
N ASP A 116 -22.77 6.85 31.64
CA ASP A 116 -21.29 6.87 31.53
C ASP A 116 -20.82 7.62 30.26
N ILE A 117 -21.51 7.42 29.12
CA ILE A 117 -21.23 8.11 27.87
C ILE A 117 -21.48 9.61 28.00
N LYS A 118 -22.64 10.01 28.52
CA LYS A 118 -23.01 11.42 28.71
C LYS A 118 -22.02 12.15 29.61
N GLU A 119 -21.62 11.52 30.71
CA GLU A 119 -20.62 12.08 31.63
C GLU A 119 -19.30 12.31 30.89
N THR A 120 -18.84 11.33 30.09
CA THR A 120 -17.58 11.43 29.29
C THR A 120 -17.69 12.52 28.22
N ILE A 121 -18.82 12.64 27.53
CA ILE A 121 -19.06 13.69 26.53
C ILE A 121 -19.01 15.09 27.18
N ASN A 122 -19.71 15.27 28.29
CA ASN A 122 -19.73 16.56 28.99
C ASN A 122 -18.30 16.96 29.40
N TYR A 123 -17.56 16.02 29.99
CA TYR A 123 -16.17 16.27 30.37
C TYR A 123 -15.27 16.58 29.14
N ALA A 124 -15.44 15.86 28.04
CA ALA A 124 -14.70 16.15 26.81
C ALA A 124 -14.97 17.58 26.29
N HIS A 125 -16.23 18.01 26.31
CA HIS A 125 -16.62 19.37 25.92
C HIS A 125 -16.04 20.42 26.87
N GLU A 126 -16.04 20.18 28.19
CA GLU A 126 -15.41 21.05 29.20
C GLU A 126 -13.89 21.20 28.94
N GLN A 127 -13.24 20.15 28.46
CA GLN A 127 -11.83 20.17 28.07
C GLN A 127 -11.61 20.73 26.64
N GLY A 128 -12.66 21.17 25.94
CA GLY A 128 -12.60 21.76 24.60
C GLY A 128 -12.46 20.75 23.46
N LEU A 129 -12.66 19.46 23.69
CA LEU A 129 -12.67 18.45 22.65
C LEU A 129 -14.01 18.39 21.92
N LYS A 130 -13.94 18.16 20.61
CA LYS A 130 -15.08 17.73 19.79
C LYS A 130 -15.26 16.23 19.92
N VAL A 131 -16.49 15.73 19.87
CA VAL A 131 -16.80 14.32 20.13
C VAL A 131 -17.48 13.66 18.92
N ASN A 132 -16.96 12.53 18.51
CA ASN A 132 -17.64 11.54 17.67
C ASN A 132 -17.89 10.28 18.52
N ILE A 133 -18.84 9.43 18.13
CA ILE A 133 -19.14 8.18 18.82
C ILE A 133 -19.06 7.01 17.86
N TYR A 134 -18.29 5.97 18.23
CA TYR A 134 -18.38 4.64 17.66
C TYR A 134 -19.45 3.83 18.44
N LEU A 135 -20.35 3.20 17.70
CA LEU A 135 -21.25 2.17 18.20
C LEU A 135 -20.68 0.79 17.87
N GLU A 136 -19.64 0.36 18.60
CA GLU A 136 -18.96 -0.92 18.35
C GLU A 136 -19.96 -2.09 18.32
N ASP A 137 -19.81 -2.98 17.33
CA ASP A 137 -20.73 -4.10 17.06
C ASP A 137 -22.14 -3.66 16.61
N TRP A 138 -22.25 -2.46 16.01
CA TRP A 138 -23.51 -1.93 15.49
C TRP A 138 -24.22 -2.89 14.54
N SER A 139 -23.49 -3.57 13.67
CA SER A 139 -24.06 -4.53 12.70
C SER A 139 -24.84 -5.66 13.37
N ASN A 140 -24.31 -6.25 14.44
CA ASN A 140 -25.04 -7.23 15.24
C ASN A 140 -26.13 -6.55 16.10
N GLY A 141 -25.91 -5.32 16.55
CA GLY A 141 -26.94 -4.52 17.19
C GLY A 141 -28.20 -4.40 16.33
N MET A 142 -28.03 -4.02 15.06
CA MET A 142 -29.15 -3.91 14.11
C MET A 142 -29.80 -5.25 13.78
N LYS A 143 -29.04 -6.37 13.79
CA LYS A 143 -29.59 -7.71 13.56
C LYS A 143 -30.40 -8.23 14.74
N ASP A 144 -29.85 -8.10 15.95
CA ASP A 144 -30.31 -8.86 17.12
C ASP A 144 -31.03 -7.97 18.16
N SER A 145 -30.75 -6.67 18.18
CA SER A 145 -31.26 -5.73 19.18
C SER A 145 -31.43 -4.29 18.62
N PRO A 146 -32.18 -4.07 17.53
CA PRO A 146 -32.30 -2.75 16.90
C PRO A 146 -32.89 -1.69 17.85
N GLU A 147 -33.81 -2.07 18.73
CA GLU A 147 -34.38 -1.16 19.71
C GLU A 147 -33.32 -0.60 20.69
N TYR A 148 -32.29 -1.39 21.01
CA TYR A 148 -31.17 -0.91 21.81
C TYR A 148 -30.38 0.17 21.02
N VAL A 149 -30.11 -0.06 19.72
CA VAL A 149 -29.42 0.92 18.87
C VAL A 149 -30.19 2.24 18.82
N TYR A 150 -31.49 2.16 18.58
CA TYR A 150 -32.34 3.37 18.53
C TYR A 150 -32.40 4.09 19.88
N HIS A 151 -32.54 3.36 20.97
CA HIS A 151 -32.51 3.92 22.31
C HIS A 151 -31.21 4.67 22.62
N MET A 152 -30.06 4.07 22.25
CA MET A 152 -28.76 4.71 22.39
C MET A 152 -28.68 6.04 21.62
N ILE A 153 -29.11 6.05 20.35
CA ILE A 153 -29.05 7.25 19.51
C ILE A 153 -30.05 8.32 20.02
N ASP A 154 -31.28 7.95 20.33
CA ASP A 154 -32.29 8.87 20.87
C ASP A 154 -31.81 9.54 22.15
N ALA A 155 -31.15 8.79 23.04
CA ALA A 155 -30.62 9.32 24.29
C ALA A 155 -29.42 10.26 24.11
N LEU A 156 -28.65 10.09 23.01
CA LEU A 156 -27.35 10.77 22.78
C LEU A 156 -27.43 11.89 21.74
N LYS A 157 -28.45 11.93 20.88
CA LYS A 157 -28.52 12.84 19.71
C LYS A 157 -28.36 14.33 20.04
N ASP A 158 -28.77 14.74 21.22
CA ASP A 158 -28.73 16.13 21.70
C ASP A 158 -27.46 16.45 22.53
N CYS A 159 -26.51 15.53 22.63
CA CYS A 159 -25.30 15.69 23.44
C CYS A 159 -24.11 16.38 22.69
N GLY A 160 -24.36 17.06 21.58
CA GLY A 160 -23.30 17.77 20.84
C GLY A 160 -22.31 16.86 20.09
N ILE A 161 -22.75 15.66 19.73
CA ILE A 161 -21.96 14.69 18.94
C ILE A 161 -21.93 15.14 17.48
N MET A 162 -20.73 15.16 16.89
CA MET A 162 -20.60 15.55 15.48
C MET A 162 -21.01 14.43 14.51
N ARG A 163 -20.71 13.18 14.86
CA ARG A 163 -20.91 12.00 13.98
C ARG A 163 -21.14 10.74 14.81
N PHE A 164 -22.03 9.88 14.32
CA PHE A 164 -22.22 8.52 14.80
C PHE A 164 -21.56 7.57 13.82
N MET A 165 -20.53 6.85 14.25
CA MET A 165 -19.77 5.90 13.48
C MET A 165 -20.36 4.51 13.68
N LEU A 166 -20.80 3.87 12.61
CA LEU A 166 -21.54 2.62 12.58
C LEU A 166 -20.66 1.48 12.05
N PRO A 167 -19.94 0.76 12.92
CA PRO A 167 -19.01 -0.28 12.46
C PRO A 167 -19.69 -1.63 12.24
N ASP A 168 -19.37 -2.24 11.11
CA ASP A 168 -19.47 -3.68 10.91
C ASP A 168 -18.21 -4.34 11.45
N THR A 169 -18.13 -4.40 12.78
CA THR A 169 -16.94 -4.78 13.56
C THR A 169 -16.41 -6.17 13.19
N LEU A 170 -17.28 -7.09 12.80
CA LEU A 170 -16.93 -8.47 12.45
C LEU A 170 -17.09 -8.77 10.95
N GLY A 171 -17.34 -7.73 10.13
CA GLY A 171 -17.50 -7.87 8.69
C GLY A 171 -18.66 -8.81 8.30
N VAL A 172 -19.76 -8.83 9.05
CA VAL A 172 -20.85 -9.81 8.91
C VAL A 172 -22.00 -9.38 8.01
N LEU A 173 -21.97 -8.14 7.53
CA LEU A 173 -23.04 -7.61 6.68
C LEU A 173 -22.82 -7.96 5.21
N THR A 174 -23.93 -8.15 4.50
CA THR A 174 -23.98 -8.11 3.04
C THR A 174 -24.28 -6.69 2.57
N PRO A 175 -23.99 -6.32 1.31
CA PRO A 175 -24.34 -5.00 0.78
C PRO A 175 -25.84 -4.67 0.88
N MET A 176 -26.70 -5.68 0.69
CA MET A 176 -28.14 -5.52 0.83
C MET A 176 -28.55 -5.17 2.28
N GLN A 177 -27.95 -5.85 3.27
CA GLN A 177 -28.21 -5.57 4.70
C GLN A 177 -27.65 -4.20 5.08
N THR A 178 -26.44 -3.88 4.64
CA THR A 178 -25.81 -2.58 4.90
C THR A 178 -26.69 -1.44 4.37
N GLY A 179 -27.14 -1.54 3.12
CA GLY A 179 -28.04 -0.55 2.53
C GLY A 179 -29.37 -0.47 3.28
N ALA A 180 -29.99 -1.60 3.64
CA ALA A 180 -31.23 -1.60 4.40
C ALA A 180 -31.09 -0.91 5.77
N PHE A 181 -30.04 -1.24 6.52
CA PHE A 181 -29.79 -0.66 7.85
C PHE A 181 -29.43 0.83 7.76
N PHE A 182 -28.63 1.24 6.77
CA PHE A 182 -28.34 2.67 6.58
C PHE A 182 -29.59 3.46 6.20
N ARG A 183 -30.41 2.97 5.28
CA ARG A 183 -31.71 3.61 4.94
C ARG A 183 -32.60 3.76 6.18
N GLU A 184 -32.65 2.76 7.03
CA GLU A 184 -33.41 2.81 8.29
C GLU A 184 -32.85 3.88 9.23
N MET A 185 -31.54 3.92 9.45
CA MET A 185 -30.89 4.89 10.31
C MET A 185 -31.07 6.33 9.81
N THR A 186 -30.82 6.59 8.52
CA THR A 186 -30.93 7.92 7.91
C THR A 186 -32.36 8.40 7.82
N SER A 187 -33.33 7.48 7.62
CA SER A 187 -34.77 7.83 7.61
C SER A 187 -35.29 8.13 9.02
N ARG A 188 -34.83 7.39 10.02
CA ARG A 188 -35.27 7.59 11.40
C ARG A 188 -34.64 8.82 12.07
N PHE A 189 -33.41 9.15 11.69
CA PHE A 189 -32.63 10.25 12.27
C PHE A 189 -32.05 11.15 11.17
N PRO A 190 -32.88 11.87 10.41
CA PRO A 190 -32.45 12.58 9.20
C PRO A 190 -31.49 13.75 9.47
N ASP A 191 -31.47 14.28 10.69
CA ASP A 191 -30.61 15.40 11.09
C ASP A 191 -29.22 14.95 11.59
N LEU A 192 -29.02 13.64 11.77
CA LEU A 192 -27.77 13.08 12.26
C LEU A 192 -26.84 12.66 11.15
N ARG A 193 -25.53 12.71 11.41
CA ARG A 193 -24.49 12.25 10.50
C ARG A 193 -24.04 10.86 10.89
N PHE A 194 -24.28 9.90 10.00
CA PHE A 194 -23.84 8.52 10.15
C PHE A 194 -22.67 8.23 9.23
N GLU A 195 -21.65 7.57 9.75
CA GLU A 195 -20.48 7.13 8.98
C GLU A 195 -20.34 5.61 9.07
N PHE A 196 -19.90 4.99 7.99
CA PHE A 196 -19.71 3.54 7.92
C PHE A 196 -18.25 3.15 8.10
N HIS A 197 -18.02 2.15 8.95
CA HIS A 197 -16.72 1.50 9.12
C HIS A 197 -16.89 0.01 8.88
N GLY A 198 -16.24 -0.54 7.84
CA GLY A 198 -16.44 -1.92 7.40
C GLY A 198 -15.17 -2.75 7.46
N HIS A 199 -15.18 -3.84 8.29
CA HIS A 199 -14.18 -4.90 8.21
C HIS A 199 -14.41 -5.82 7.02
N ASN A 200 -13.34 -6.51 6.57
CA ASN A 200 -13.30 -7.21 5.28
C ASN A 200 -13.32 -8.76 5.40
N ASP A 201 -13.90 -9.29 6.48
CA ASP A 201 -13.84 -10.72 6.79
C ASP A 201 -14.44 -11.63 5.71
N TYR A 202 -15.44 -11.17 4.96
CA TYR A 202 -16.03 -11.85 3.80
C TYR A 202 -15.67 -11.21 2.46
N ASP A 203 -14.64 -10.36 2.42
CA ASP A 203 -14.23 -9.59 1.22
C ASP A 203 -15.36 -8.68 0.67
N LEU A 204 -16.22 -8.16 1.55
CA LEU A 204 -17.36 -7.32 1.20
C LEU A 204 -17.24 -5.86 1.65
N ALA A 205 -16.14 -5.49 2.31
CA ALA A 205 -16.01 -4.16 2.91
C ALA A 205 -16.21 -3.00 1.90
N VAL A 206 -15.65 -3.12 0.69
CA VAL A 206 -15.79 -2.09 -0.36
C VAL A 206 -17.24 -2.00 -0.86
N SER A 207 -17.90 -3.12 -1.11
CA SER A 207 -19.29 -3.17 -1.57
C SER A 207 -20.27 -2.73 -0.48
N ASN A 208 -19.99 -3.06 0.78
CA ASN A 208 -20.76 -2.57 1.92
C ASN A 208 -20.61 -1.05 2.08
N THR A 209 -19.39 -0.52 1.92
CA THR A 209 -19.14 0.93 1.92
C THR A 209 -19.94 1.64 0.83
N MET A 210 -19.92 1.10 -0.39
CA MET A 210 -20.75 1.62 -1.49
C MET A 210 -22.23 1.63 -1.14
N ALA A 211 -22.76 0.54 -0.59
CA ALA A 211 -24.15 0.43 -0.19
C ALA A 211 -24.53 1.43 0.90
N ALA A 212 -23.65 1.65 1.89
CA ALA A 212 -23.87 2.64 2.94
C ALA A 212 -23.95 4.06 2.37
N VAL A 213 -23.03 4.43 1.45
CA VAL A 213 -23.02 5.76 0.82
C VAL A 213 -24.27 5.96 -0.05
N SER A 214 -24.69 4.94 -0.80
CA SER A 214 -25.93 5.00 -1.61
C SER A 214 -27.18 5.28 -0.78
N GLU A 215 -27.17 4.96 0.51
CA GLU A 215 -28.28 5.15 1.44
C GLU A 215 -28.02 6.28 2.47
N GLY A 216 -27.11 7.20 2.14
CA GLY A 216 -26.92 8.45 2.85
C GLY A 216 -25.88 8.45 3.97
N ALA A 217 -24.94 7.50 3.97
CA ALA A 217 -23.78 7.64 4.84
C ALA A 217 -23.04 8.96 4.53
N SER A 218 -22.81 9.77 5.56
CA SER A 218 -22.15 11.07 5.44
C SER A 218 -20.62 10.98 5.40
N GLY A 219 -20.08 9.81 5.66
CA GLY A 219 -18.65 9.51 5.61
C GLY A 219 -18.37 8.02 5.69
N VAL A 220 -17.15 7.66 5.34
CA VAL A 220 -16.69 6.27 5.34
C VAL A 220 -15.29 6.19 5.94
N HIS A 221 -14.99 5.03 6.54
CA HIS A 221 -13.69 4.74 7.12
C HIS A 221 -12.93 3.76 6.24
N VAL A 222 -11.67 4.05 6.03
CA VAL A 222 -10.79 3.28 5.15
C VAL A 222 -9.40 3.13 5.78
N THR A 223 -8.61 2.21 5.24
CA THR A 223 -7.19 2.13 5.55
C THR A 223 -6.37 1.98 4.28
N VAL A 224 -5.15 2.48 4.28
CA VAL A 224 -4.22 2.25 3.18
C VAL A 224 -3.95 0.74 3.07
N ASN A 225 -4.00 0.21 1.87
CA ASN A 225 -3.82 -1.21 1.54
C ASN A 225 -4.84 -2.16 2.21
N GLY A 226 -5.87 -1.63 2.88
CA GLY A 226 -6.84 -2.43 3.60
C GLY A 226 -6.32 -3.01 4.92
N LEU A 227 -5.27 -2.44 5.52
CA LEU A 227 -4.76 -2.88 6.81
C LEU A 227 -5.85 -2.85 7.89
N GLY A 228 -5.74 -3.74 8.87
CA GLY A 228 -6.66 -3.82 10.00
C GLY A 228 -6.66 -5.20 10.63
N GLU A 229 -7.42 -5.34 11.72
CA GLU A 229 -7.53 -6.61 12.41
C GLU A 229 -8.11 -7.72 11.51
N ARG A 230 -7.67 -8.95 11.67
CA ARG A 230 -8.09 -10.15 10.92
C ARG A 230 -7.86 -10.02 9.41
N CYS A 231 -8.93 -9.77 8.62
CA CYS A 231 -8.89 -9.59 7.16
C CYS A 231 -8.79 -8.12 6.73
N GLY A 232 -8.63 -7.20 7.71
CA GLY A 232 -8.47 -5.78 7.44
C GLY A 232 -9.78 -5.01 7.25
N ASN A 233 -9.65 -3.85 6.65
CA ASN A 233 -10.71 -2.86 6.41
C ASN A 233 -10.93 -2.60 4.92
N ALA A 234 -11.90 -1.78 4.60
CA ALA A 234 -12.08 -1.26 3.24
C ALA A 234 -10.85 -0.48 2.78
N PRO A 235 -10.18 -0.89 1.66
CA PRO A 235 -8.97 -0.20 1.18
C PRO A 235 -9.28 1.19 0.63
N LEU A 236 -8.50 2.21 1.05
CA LEU A 236 -8.63 3.59 0.62
C LEU A 236 -8.73 3.74 -0.91
N ALA A 237 -7.82 3.13 -1.66
CA ALA A 237 -7.77 3.26 -3.12
C ALA A 237 -9.02 2.68 -3.80
N SER A 238 -9.47 1.49 -3.36
CA SER A 238 -10.66 0.85 -3.92
C SER A 238 -11.94 1.63 -3.60
N VAL A 239 -12.05 2.13 -2.37
CA VAL A 239 -13.23 2.94 -1.97
C VAL A 239 -13.25 4.25 -2.74
N GLN A 240 -12.12 4.94 -2.87
CA GLN A 240 -12.04 6.18 -3.65
C GLN A 240 -12.49 5.96 -5.10
N ALA A 241 -11.98 4.93 -5.75
CA ALA A 241 -12.33 4.65 -7.14
C ALA A 241 -13.84 4.33 -7.31
N ILE A 242 -14.40 3.50 -6.43
CA ILE A 242 -15.80 3.09 -6.54
C ILE A 242 -16.78 4.25 -6.25
N LEU A 243 -16.43 5.14 -5.30
CA LEU A 243 -17.22 6.34 -5.01
C LEU A 243 -17.26 7.29 -6.21
N HIS A 244 -16.11 7.50 -6.85
CA HIS A 244 -16.01 8.34 -8.04
C HIS A 244 -16.72 7.70 -9.25
N ASP A 245 -16.35 6.45 -9.61
CA ASP A 245 -16.74 5.84 -10.88
C ASP A 245 -18.20 5.35 -10.89
N HIS A 246 -18.72 4.89 -9.76
CA HIS A 246 -20.06 4.30 -9.70
C HIS A 246 -21.10 5.16 -8.99
N LEU A 247 -20.69 6.04 -8.08
CA LEU A 247 -21.62 6.89 -7.34
C LEU A 247 -21.51 8.38 -7.73
N GLY A 248 -20.52 8.77 -8.52
CA GLY A 248 -20.28 10.16 -8.91
C GLY A 248 -19.98 11.07 -7.72
N VAL A 249 -19.44 10.52 -6.64
CA VAL A 249 -19.09 11.30 -5.45
C VAL A 249 -17.74 11.97 -5.66
N GLU A 250 -17.75 13.29 -5.69
CA GLU A 250 -16.54 14.10 -5.73
C GLU A 250 -15.89 14.15 -4.33
N THR A 251 -14.62 13.80 -4.24
CA THR A 251 -13.81 13.88 -3.03
C THR A 251 -12.62 14.81 -3.23
N SER A 252 -11.94 15.17 -2.16
CA SER A 252 -10.69 15.95 -2.23
C SER A 252 -9.44 15.07 -2.40
N ILE A 253 -9.59 13.75 -2.50
CA ILE A 253 -8.49 12.79 -2.59
C ILE A 253 -7.77 12.93 -3.93
N LYS A 254 -6.46 13.03 -3.88
CA LYS A 254 -5.60 13.03 -5.05
C LYS A 254 -5.21 11.58 -5.37
N GLU A 255 -5.74 11.06 -6.47
CA GLU A 255 -5.59 9.66 -6.83
C GLU A 255 -4.21 9.30 -7.38
N ASP A 256 -3.51 10.26 -7.96
CA ASP A 256 -2.16 10.11 -8.53
C ASP A 256 -1.08 9.76 -7.51
N VAL A 257 -1.33 10.05 -6.21
CA VAL A 257 -0.42 9.73 -5.11
C VAL A 257 -0.81 8.49 -4.29
N LEU A 258 -1.90 7.79 -4.64
CA LEU A 258 -2.35 6.60 -3.91
C LEU A 258 -1.34 5.45 -3.95
N ASN A 259 -0.60 5.30 -5.04
CA ASN A 259 0.46 4.31 -5.12
C ASN A 259 1.65 4.65 -4.22
N ASP A 260 1.97 5.92 -4.06
CA ASP A 260 3.10 6.35 -3.22
C ASP A 260 2.82 6.10 -1.75
N ILE A 261 1.64 6.47 -1.25
CA ILE A 261 1.25 6.17 0.14
C ILE A 261 1.13 4.66 0.37
N SER A 262 0.62 3.90 -0.60
CA SER A 262 0.54 2.43 -0.54
C SER A 262 1.92 1.81 -0.31
N ARG A 263 2.94 2.23 -1.06
CA ARG A 263 4.32 1.74 -0.94
C ARG A 263 4.98 2.15 0.38
N VAL A 264 4.73 3.36 0.85
CA VAL A 264 5.26 3.82 2.15
C VAL A 264 4.68 2.98 3.28
N VAL A 265 3.36 2.75 3.27
CA VAL A 265 2.71 1.91 4.29
C VAL A 265 3.13 0.45 4.17
N GLU A 266 3.27 -0.11 2.95
CA GLU A 266 3.85 -1.44 2.72
C GLU A 266 5.25 -1.56 3.35
N GLY A 267 6.11 -0.56 3.11
CA GLY A 267 7.49 -0.54 3.62
C GLY A 267 7.58 -0.46 5.15
N TYR A 268 6.71 0.32 5.80
CA TYR A 268 6.72 0.48 7.25
C TYR A 268 5.98 -0.64 7.98
N SER A 269 4.86 -1.13 7.41
CA SER A 269 4.10 -2.23 8.01
C SER A 269 4.74 -3.60 7.81
N GLY A 270 5.57 -3.76 6.76
CA GLY A 270 6.07 -5.06 6.31
C GLY A 270 5.01 -5.97 5.68
N VAL A 271 3.77 -5.51 5.54
CA VAL A 271 2.68 -6.25 4.88
C VAL A 271 2.76 -5.99 3.38
N VAL A 272 3.15 -7.02 2.64
CA VAL A 272 3.34 -6.94 1.18
C VAL A 272 1.99 -6.83 0.48
N VAL A 273 1.88 -5.85 -0.41
CA VAL A 273 0.70 -5.66 -1.27
C VAL A 273 0.65 -6.74 -2.34
N ALA A 274 -0.47 -7.45 -2.44
CA ALA A 274 -0.63 -8.47 -3.47
C ALA A 274 -0.51 -7.84 -4.87
N PRO A 275 0.23 -8.47 -5.82
CA PRO A 275 0.43 -7.90 -7.16
C PRO A 275 -0.87 -7.63 -7.93
N ASN A 276 -1.95 -8.33 -7.60
CA ASN A 276 -3.29 -8.17 -8.17
C ASN A 276 -4.24 -7.36 -7.27
N GLN A 277 -3.74 -6.71 -6.21
CA GLN A 277 -4.56 -5.84 -5.37
C GLN A 277 -5.13 -4.70 -6.21
N PRO A 278 -6.44 -4.44 -6.20
CA PRO A 278 -7.02 -3.36 -6.99
C PRO A 278 -6.29 -2.04 -6.82
N ILE A 279 -6.02 -1.35 -7.92
CA ILE A 279 -5.42 -0.01 -8.05
C ILE A 279 -3.93 0.06 -7.66
N VAL A 280 -3.54 -0.45 -6.51
CA VAL A 280 -2.17 -0.31 -5.97
C VAL A 280 -1.26 -1.50 -6.27
N GLY A 281 -1.81 -2.64 -6.66
CA GLY A 281 -1.05 -3.84 -7.02
C GLY A 281 -0.18 -3.62 -8.26
N GLU A 282 0.93 -4.33 -8.32
CA GLU A 282 1.93 -4.17 -9.39
C GLU A 282 1.33 -4.50 -10.78
N ASN A 283 0.48 -5.53 -10.87
CA ASN A 283 -0.03 -6.05 -12.14
C ASN A 283 -1.38 -5.45 -12.60
N VAL A 284 -1.95 -4.52 -11.84
CA VAL A 284 -3.31 -4.02 -12.08
C VAL A 284 -3.48 -3.37 -13.45
N PHE A 285 -2.44 -2.70 -13.93
CA PHE A 285 -2.42 -2.03 -15.24
C PHE A 285 -1.57 -2.77 -16.27
N THR A 286 -1.27 -4.05 -16.03
CA THR A 286 -0.46 -4.88 -16.91
C THR A 286 -1.34 -5.83 -17.71
N GLN A 287 -1.27 -5.76 -19.04
CA GLN A 287 -1.94 -6.67 -19.94
C GLN A 287 -0.99 -7.78 -20.41
N VAL A 288 -1.45 -9.02 -20.34
CA VAL A 288 -0.67 -10.21 -20.70
C VAL A 288 -1.11 -10.78 -22.06
N ALA A 289 -2.42 -10.86 -22.30
CA ALA A 289 -2.95 -11.46 -23.51
C ALA A 289 -2.77 -10.56 -24.74
N GLY A 290 -2.16 -11.12 -25.80
CA GLY A 290 -1.93 -10.38 -27.04
C GLY A 290 -3.19 -9.83 -27.73
N VAL A 291 -4.34 -10.53 -27.56
CA VAL A 291 -5.63 -10.05 -28.07
C VAL A 291 -6.11 -8.79 -27.36
N HIS A 292 -5.80 -8.64 -26.07
CA HIS A 292 -6.13 -7.45 -25.30
C HIS A 292 -5.27 -6.25 -25.72
N ALA A 293 -3.95 -6.47 -25.88
CA ALA A 293 -3.05 -5.44 -26.36
C ALA A 293 -3.43 -4.95 -27.78
N ASP A 294 -3.79 -5.87 -28.68
CA ASP A 294 -4.27 -5.53 -30.03
C ASP A 294 -5.59 -4.73 -30.00
N GLY A 295 -6.51 -5.10 -29.10
CA GLY A 295 -7.78 -4.38 -28.92
C GLY A 295 -7.60 -2.97 -28.33
N ASP A 296 -6.68 -2.81 -27.41
CA ASP A 296 -6.34 -1.50 -26.84
C ASP A 296 -5.75 -0.57 -27.92
N ASN A 297 -4.89 -1.10 -28.82
CA ASN A 297 -4.36 -0.32 -29.93
C ASN A 297 -5.43 0.11 -30.96
N LYS A 298 -6.51 -0.65 -31.07
CA LYS A 298 -7.54 -0.40 -32.10
C LYS A 298 -8.60 0.60 -31.66
N ASP A 299 -8.99 0.63 -30.42
CA ASP A 299 -10.00 1.60 -29.92
C ASP A 299 -10.17 1.48 -28.39
N LYS A 300 -9.11 1.16 -27.65
CA LYS A 300 -9.17 0.97 -26.19
C LYS A 300 -10.23 -0.04 -25.74
N LEU A 301 -10.46 -1.11 -26.54
CA LEU A 301 -11.55 -2.07 -26.34
C LEU A 301 -11.48 -2.84 -25.01
N TYR A 302 -10.32 -2.88 -24.36
CA TYR A 302 -10.10 -3.52 -23.08
C TYR A 302 -9.73 -2.53 -21.98
N CYS A 303 -10.13 -1.27 -22.13
CA CYS A 303 -10.02 -0.24 -21.11
C CYS A 303 -11.35 -0.06 -20.37
N ASN A 304 -11.28 0.28 -19.09
CA ASN A 304 -12.39 0.69 -18.25
C ASN A 304 -12.07 2.07 -17.65
N GLU A 305 -12.89 2.53 -16.71
CA GLU A 305 -12.73 3.82 -16.01
C GLU A 305 -11.42 3.92 -15.21
N LEU A 306 -10.83 2.76 -14.82
CA LEU A 306 -9.58 2.69 -14.09
C LEU A 306 -8.40 2.86 -15.04
N VAL A 307 -8.20 4.06 -15.58
CA VAL A 307 -7.06 4.36 -16.44
C VAL A 307 -5.80 4.58 -15.62
N PRO A 308 -4.64 4.03 -16.03
CA PRO A 308 -3.40 4.08 -15.24
C PRO A 308 -2.94 5.50 -14.89
N GLU A 309 -3.09 6.43 -15.83
CA GLU A 309 -2.64 7.83 -15.70
C GLU A 309 -3.32 8.54 -14.53
N ARG A 310 -4.59 8.20 -14.24
CA ARG A 310 -5.35 8.71 -13.10
C ARG A 310 -4.67 8.41 -11.77
N PHE A 311 -3.96 7.28 -11.70
CA PHE A 311 -3.26 6.80 -10.52
C PHE A 311 -1.73 7.02 -10.57
N GLY A 312 -1.26 7.94 -11.42
CA GLY A 312 0.17 8.22 -11.58
C GLY A 312 0.97 7.05 -12.17
N ARG A 313 0.29 6.13 -12.89
CA ARG A 313 0.90 4.93 -13.48
C ARG A 313 0.81 4.92 -15.00
N LYS A 314 1.42 3.94 -15.61
CA LYS A 314 1.34 3.67 -17.05
C LYS A 314 0.80 2.28 -17.29
N ARG A 315 0.18 2.07 -18.45
CA ARG A 315 -0.19 0.74 -18.91
C ARG A 315 1.08 -0.01 -19.33
N GLU A 316 1.15 -1.25 -18.93
CA GLU A 316 2.27 -2.14 -19.22
C GLU A 316 1.79 -3.36 -20.01
N TYR A 317 2.67 -3.91 -20.84
CA TYR A 317 2.39 -5.11 -21.62
C TYR A 317 3.40 -6.18 -21.25
N ALA A 318 2.94 -7.19 -20.51
CA ALA A 318 3.80 -8.26 -20.03
C ALA A 318 4.34 -9.12 -21.19
N LEU A 319 5.55 -9.63 -21.00
CA LEU A 319 6.18 -10.57 -21.91
C LEU A 319 6.14 -11.98 -21.33
N GLY A 320 5.73 -12.97 -22.13
CA GLY A 320 5.64 -14.37 -21.67
C GLY A 320 4.88 -15.27 -22.63
N LYS A 321 4.44 -16.42 -22.13
CA LYS A 321 3.75 -17.45 -22.91
C LYS A 321 2.51 -16.95 -23.66
N ALA A 322 1.73 -16.07 -23.06
CA ALA A 322 0.48 -15.54 -23.64
C ALA A 322 0.69 -14.25 -24.44
N SER A 323 1.93 -13.76 -24.57
CA SER A 323 2.23 -12.54 -25.29
C SER A 323 2.06 -12.75 -26.79
N GLY A 324 1.23 -11.91 -27.39
CA GLY A 324 1.10 -11.83 -28.83
C GLY A 324 2.09 -10.84 -29.47
N LYS A 325 2.01 -10.73 -30.79
CA LYS A 325 2.80 -9.77 -31.57
C LYS A 325 2.65 -8.33 -31.04
N ALA A 326 1.41 -7.93 -30.70
CA ALA A 326 1.12 -6.58 -30.22
C ALA A 326 1.86 -6.22 -28.92
N ASN A 327 1.90 -7.13 -27.92
CA ASN A 327 2.65 -6.90 -26.69
C ASN A 327 4.14 -6.61 -26.96
N ILE A 328 4.72 -7.35 -27.90
CA ILE A 328 6.13 -7.24 -28.23
C ILE A 328 6.40 -5.95 -29.00
N GLU A 329 5.55 -5.63 -29.97
CA GLU A 329 5.66 -4.37 -30.73
C GLU A 329 5.55 -3.15 -29.81
N MET A 330 4.64 -3.16 -28.84
CA MET A 330 4.51 -2.08 -27.86
C MET A 330 5.78 -1.90 -27.00
N ASN A 331 6.31 -3.01 -26.46
CA ASN A 331 7.54 -2.96 -25.69
C ASN A 331 8.76 -2.55 -26.53
N LEU A 332 8.86 -2.99 -27.79
CA LEU A 332 9.91 -2.57 -28.72
C LEU A 332 9.83 -1.08 -29.06
N GLN A 333 8.62 -0.57 -29.23
CA GLN A 333 8.36 0.84 -29.51
C GLN A 333 8.76 1.74 -28.32
N GLU A 334 8.47 1.30 -27.08
CA GLU A 334 8.94 2.00 -25.87
C GLU A 334 10.48 2.04 -25.77
N LEU A 335 11.15 1.02 -26.27
CA LEU A 335 12.62 0.94 -26.33
C LEU A 335 13.21 1.67 -27.55
N GLY A 336 12.37 2.25 -28.42
CA GLY A 336 12.83 2.90 -29.65
C GLY A 336 13.39 1.94 -30.69
N LEU A 337 13.04 0.65 -30.65
CA LEU A 337 13.51 -0.37 -31.54
C LEU A 337 12.52 -0.62 -32.69
N GLU A 338 12.91 -0.32 -33.92
CA GLU A 338 12.13 -0.62 -35.12
C GLU A 338 12.61 -1.93 -35.74
N LEU A 339 11.76 -2.95 -35.79
CA LEU A 339 12.08 -4.27 -36.31
C LEU A 339 11.10 -4.67 -37.43
N THR A 340 11.58 -5.51 -38.36
CA THR A 340 10.74 -6.06 -39.42
C THR A 340 9.71 -7.06 -38.85
N PRO A 341 8.60 -7.29 -39.55
CA PRO A 341 7.59 -8.27 -39.12
C PRO A 341 8.13 -9.68 -38.89
N GLU A 342 9.14 -10.10 -39.70
CA GLU A 342 9.80 -11.41 -39.55
C GLU A 342 10.66 -11.47 -38.29
N GLN A 343 11.35 -10.39 -37.97
CA GLN A 343 12.17 -10.27 -36.78
C GLN A 343 11.26 -10.29 -35.51
N VAL A 344 10.20 -9.52 -35.50
CA VAL A 344 9.20 -9.52 -34.41
C VAL A 344 8.63 -10.93 -34.22
N LYS A 345 8.32 -11.66 -35.31
CA LYS A 345 7.83 -13.05 -35.22
C LYS A 345 8.83 -13.98 -34.53
N LYS A 346 10.12 -13.90 -34.87
CA LYS A 346 11.18 -14.72 -34.24
C LYS A 346 11.33 -14.39 -32.76
N ILE A 347 11.30 -13.12 -32.41
CA ILE A 347 11.36 -12.65 -31.00
C ILE A 347 10.14 -13.14 -30.22
N THR A 348 8.92 -13.04 -30.80
CA THR A 348 7.69 -13.55 -30.20
C THR A 348 7.81 -15.05 -29.89
N GLN A 349 8.31 -15.84 -30.87
CA GLN A 349 8.50 -17.26 -30.65
C GLN A 349 9.51 -17.53 -29.52
N ARG A 350 10.61 -16.81 -29.45
CA ARG A 350 11.61 -16.96 -28.39
C ARG A 350 11.07 -16.63 -27.02
N ILE A 351 10.31 -15.54 -26.91
CA ILE A 351 9.66 -15.14 -25.65
C ILE A 351 8.63 -16.20 -25.19
N THR A 352 7.85 -16.74 -26.13
CA THR A 352 6.91 -17.83 -25.84
C THR A 352 7.62 -19.08 -25.32
N GLU A 353 8.73 -19.49 -25.96
CA GLU A 353 9.55 -20.63 -25.51
C GLU A 353 10.13 -20.42 -24.10
N LEU A 354 10.58 -19.20 -23.78
CA LEU A 354 11.03 -18.84 -22.44
C LEU A 354 9.87 -18.92 -21.43
N GLY A 355 8.70 -18.39 -21.77
CA GLY A 355 7.51 -18.47 -20.94
C GLY A 355 7.02 -19.90 -20.70
N ASP A 356 7.12 -20.79 -21.70
CA ASP A 356 6.79 -22.22 -21.57
C ASP A 356 7.72 -22.94 -20.56
N ARG A 357 8.93 -22.46 -20.41
CA ARG A 357 9.90 -22.95 -19.41
C ARG A 357 9.73 -22.28 -18.04
N LYS A 358 8.61 -21.55 -17.83
CA LYS A 358 8.33 -20.74 -16.64
C LYS A 358 9.38 -19.65 -16.35
N SER A 359 10.16 -19.25 -17.35
CA SER A 359 11.04 -18.10 -17.24
C SER A 359 10.19 -16.83 -17.29
N VAL A 360 10.35 -15.95 -16.31
CA VAL A 360 9.73 -14.64 -16.32
C VAL A 360 10.56 -13.74 -17.24
N VAL A 361 9.96 -13.31 -18.34
CA VAL A 361 10.57 -12.35 -19.28
C VAL A 361 10.07 -10.94 -18.94
N THR A 362 10.98 -9.99 -18.92
CA THR A 362 10.65 -8.59 -18.62
C THR A 362 11.00 -7.69 -19.80
N PRO A 363 10.44 -6.47 -19.87
CA PRO A 363 10.84 -5.50 -20.88
C PRO A 363 12.36 -5.25 -20.93
N GLU A 364 13.03 -5.28 -19.78
CA GLU A 364 14.50 -5.12 -19.67
C GLU A 364 15.30 -6.30 -20.27
N ASP A 365 14.67 -7.48 -20.37
CA ASP A 365 15.29 -8.63 -21.03
C ASP A 365 15.19 -8.53 -22.58
N LEU A 366 14.27 -7.73 -23.09
CA LEU A 366 13.94 -7.66 -24.50
C LEU A 366 15.13 -7.28 -25.41
N PRO A 367 15.97 -6.27 -25.10
CA PRO A 367 17.15 -5.93 -25.89
C PRO A 367 18.11 -7.12 -26.05
N PHE A 368 18.32 -7.90 -24.98
CA PHE A 368 19.18 -9.08 -25.01
C PHE A 368 18.58 -10.22 -25.84
N ILE A 369 17.25 -10.43 -25.73
CA ILE A 369 16.53 -11.41 -26.55
C ILE A 369 16.58 -11.01 -28.03
N VAL A 370 16.40 -9.72 -28.33
CA VAL A 370 16.52 -9.20 -29.70
C VAL A 370 17.89 -9.45 -30.25
N SER A 371 18.95 -9.14 -29.51
CA SER A 371 20.34 -9.37 -29.92
C SER A 371 20.62 -10.86 -30.15
N ASP A 372 20.20 -11.74 -29.23
CA ASP A 372 20.42 -13.20 -29.37
C ASP A 372 19.69 -13.77 -30.60
N VAL A 373 18.44 -13.40 -30.83
CA VAL A 373 17.61 -13.91 -31.92
C VAL A 373 18.07 -13.40 -33.29
N LEU A 374 18.50 -12.15 -33.37
CA LEU A 374 18.89 -11.53 -34.64
C LEU A 374 20.37 -11.77 -35.01
N LYS A 375 21.14 -12.39 -34.10
CA LYS A 375 22.59 -12.58 -34.27
C LYS A 375 23.35 -11.29 -34.63
N HIS A 376 22.79 -10.15 -34.19
CA HIS A 376 23.53 -8.91 -34.14
C HIS A 376 24.45 -8.99 -32.92
N ASP A 377 25.62 -8.40 -33.00
CA ASP A 377 26.53 -8.27 -31.86
C ASP A 377 25.73 -7.89 -30.63
N THR A 378 25.96 -8.60 -29.53
CA THR A 378 25.35 -8.29 -28.25
C THR A 378 25.29 -6.79 -28.07
N PRO A 379 24.17 -6.17 -27.58
CA PRO A 379 24.20 -4.76 -27.17
C PRO A 379 25.49 -4.63 -26.38
N ASP A 380 26.34 -3.69 -26.74
CA ASP A 380 27.67 -3.56 -26.16
C ASP A 380 27.53 -3.75 -24.65
N GLU A 381 27.95 -4.91 -24.17
CA GLU A 381 28.08 -5.10 -22.73
C GLU A 381 29.22 -4.19 -22.29
N ASN A 382 28.91 -2.91 -22.15
CA ASN A 382 29.85 -1.90 -21.72
C ASN A 382 30.39 -2.21 -20.34
N VAL A 383 29.63 -2.97 -19.53
CA VAL A 383 30.07 -3.46 -18.23
C VAL A 383 30.00 -4.98 -18.17
N LYS A 384 31.17 -5.62 -18.01
CA LYS A 384 31.32 -7.08 -17.92
C LYS A 384 31.93 -7.46 -16.57
N LEU A 385 31.37 -8.49 -15.93
CA LEU A 385 32.01 -9.13 -14.79
C LEU A 385 33.05 -10.13 -15.33
N LEU A 386 34.33 -9.87 -15.10
CA LEU A 386 35.40 -10.73 -15.51
C LEU A 386 35.75 -11.81 -14.48
N GLY A 387 35.44 -11.54 -13.22
CA GLY A 387 35.59 -12.48 -12.12
C GLY A 387 35.30 -11.83 -10.78
N TYR A 388 34.93 -12.66 -9.83
CA TYR A 388 34.76 -12.22 -8.45
C TYR A 388 35.03 -13.34 -7.44
N MET A 389 35.34 -12.94 -6.23
CA MET A 389 35.40 -13.80 -5.05
C MET A 389 34.64 -13.10 -3.94
N VAL A 390 33.71 -13.82 -3.29
CA VAL A 390 33.03 -13.36 -2.07
C VAL A 390 33.23 -14.40 -1.00
N SER A 391 33.81 -14.00 0.14
CA SER A 391 34.03 -14.89 1.29
C SER A 391 32.91 -14.73 2.31
N LEU A 392 32.50 -15.85 2.90
CA LEU A 392 31.61 -15.89 4.06
C LEU A 392 32.28 -16.74 5.14
N SER A 393 32.50 -16.15 6.32
CA SER A 393 33.11 -16.85 7.46
C SER A 393 32.42 -16.44 8.75
N TYR A 394 32.24 -17.37 9.66
CA TYR A 394 31.63 -17.07 10.96
C TYR A 394 32.49 -16.09 11.76
N GLY A 395 31.85 -15.02 12.25
CA GLY A 395 32.52 -14.03 13.09
C GLY A 395 33.43 -13.01 12.37
N ILE A 396 33.49 -13.07 11.01
CA ILE A 396 34.29 -12.14 10.18
C ILE A 396 33.33 -11.52 9.14
N LYS A 397 33.48 -10.22 8.88
CA LYS A 397 32.69 -9.55 7.85
C LYS A 397 33.02 -10.12 6.45
N PRO A 398 32.00 -10.37 5.61
CA PRO A 398 32.23 -10.78 4.23
C PRO A 398 33.17 -9.83 3.48
N LEU A 399 34.08 -10.41 2.69
CA LEU A 399 34.98 -9.69 1.80
C LEU A 399 34.60 -10.03 0.36
N ALA A 400 34.47 -9.03 -0.50
CA ALA A 400 34.38 -9.20 -1.94
C ALA A 400 35.62 -8.64 -2.63
N SER A 401 36.17 -9.41 -3.59
CA SER A 401 37.16 -8.94 -4.56
C SER A 401 36.59 -9.15 -5.94
N ILE A 402 36.57 -8.10 -6.75
CA ILE A 402 35.93 -8.12 -8.08
C ILE A 402 36.87 -7.61 -9.16
N LYS A 403 36.71 -8.19 -10.31
CA LYS A 403 37.33 -7.74 -11.57
C LYS A 403 36.22 -7.47 -12.59
N VAL A 404 36.16 -6.23 -13.10
CA VAL A 404 35.16 -5.81 -14.07
C VAL A 404 35.80 -5.13 -15.26
N SER A 405 35.17 -5.23 -16.42
CA SER A 405 35.49 -4.41 -17.58
C SER A 405 34.39 -3.37 -17.76
N ILE A 406 34.75 -2.11 -17.87
CA ILE A 406 33.82 -0.98 -18.09
C ILE A 406 34.34 -0.25 -19.35
N ASN A 407 33.54 -0.21 -20.39
CA ASN A 407 33.90 0.39 -21.68
C ASN A 407 35.24 -0.15 -22.25
N GLY A 408 35.50 -1.46 -22.06
CA GLY A 408 36.72 -2.14 -22.53
C GLY A 408 37.94 -1.99 -21.59
N GLN A 409 37.88 -1.20 -20.55
CA GLN A 409 38.95 -1.04 -19.58
C GLN A 409 38.71 -1.90 -18.33
N GLU A 410 39.72 -2.61 -17.87
CA GLU A 410 39.64 -3.48 -16.68
C GLU A 410 39.91 -2.73 -15.40
N PHE A 411 39.09 -3.01 -14.38
CA PHE A 411 39.21 -2.46 -13.04
C PHE A 411 39.15 -3.56 -11.98
N TYR A 412 39.83 -3.33 -10.86
CA TYR A 412 39.86 -4.20 -9.70
C TYR A 412 39.37 -3.44 -8.50
N GLY A 413 38.58 -4.09 -7.67
CA GLY A 413 38.09 -3.50 -6.40
C GLY A 413 37.83 -4.55 -5.36
N ASP A 414 38.04 -4.17 -4.11
CA ASP A 414 37.72 -4.99 -2.93
C ASP A 414 36.99 -4.17 -1.89
N ALA A 415 36.12 -4.82 -1.13
CA ALA A 415 35.45 -4.21 0.01
C ALA A 415 34.93 -5.26 0.99
N THR A 416 34.77 -4.86 2.23
CA THR A 416 34.04 -5.63 3.26
C THR A 416 32.63 -5.08 3.41
N GLY A 417 31.66 -5.96 3.70
CA GLY A 417 30.24 -5.60 3.89
C GLY A 417 29.62 -6.29 5.08
N ASP A 418 28.39 -5.96 5.37
CA ASP A 418 27.60 -6.61 6.42
C ASP A 418 26.94 -7.92 5.91
N GLY A 419 26.88 -8.09 4.58
CA GLY A 419 26.49 -9.30 3.85
C GLY A 419 27.32 -9.47 2.59
N GLN A 420 27.21 -10.65 1.93
CA GLN A 420 27.96 -10.98 0.72
C GLN A 420 27.69 -9.99 -0.41
N TYR A 421 26.41 -9.72 -0.68
CA TYR A 421 26.00 -8.78 -1.73
C TYR A 421 26.39 -7.34 -1.38
N ASP A 422 26.29 -6.92 -0.09
CA ASP A 422 26.75 -5.59 0.34
C ASP A 422 28.24 -5.40 0.14
N ALA A 423 29.07 -6.42 0.43
CA ALA A 423 30.50 -6.38 0.15
C ALA A 423 30.76 -6.19 -1.34
N PHE A 424 30.05 -6.93 -2.20
CA PHE A 424 30.16 -6.84 -3.66
C PHE A 424 29.80 -5.44 -4.17
N VAL A 425 28.66 -4.89 -3.75
CA VAL A 425 28.22 -3.55 -4.17
C VAL A 425 29.16 -2.46 -3.68
N LYS A 426 29.70 -2.60 -2.47
CA LYS A 426 30.71 -1.67 -1.94
C LYS A 426 32.01 -1.70 -2.76
N ALA A 427 32.44 -2.87 -3.21
CA ALA A 427 33.59 -2.99 -4.13
C ALA A 427 33.32 -2.29 -5.48
N LEU A 428 32.12 -2.48 -6.08
CA LEU A 428 31.69 -1.75 -7.28
C LEU A 428 31.66 -0.24 -7.04
N ARG A 429 31.08 0.22 -5.92
CA ARG A 429 31.04 1.65 -5.59
C ARG A 429 32.41 2.28 -5.49
N ARG A 430 33.40 1.53 -4.97
CA ARG A 430 34.79 1.99 -4.95
C ARG A 430 35.35 2.15 -6.35
N ILE A 431 35.16 1.17 -7.24
CA ILE A 431 35.62 1.27 -8.64
C ILE A 431 35.02 2.49 -9.30
N TYR A 432 33.71 2.69 -9.24
CA TYR A 432 33.04 3.83 -9.87
C TYR A 432 33.48 5.17 -9.30
N ARG A 433 33.64 5.27 -7.98
CA ARG A 433 34.10 6.50 -7.33
C ARG A 433 35.56 6.80 -7.58
N ASP A 434 36.46 5.81 -7.37
CA ASP A 434 37.91 6.05 -7.30
C ASP A 434 38.55 6.05 -8.70
N ASN A 435 37.97 5.38 -9.70
CA ASN A 435 38.52 5.27 -11.04
C ASN A 435 37.74 6.06 -12.10
N LEU A 436 36.44 6.28 -11.90
CA LEU A 436 35.57 6.90 -12.89
C LEU A 436 34.99 8.25 -12.44
N ASP A 437 35.22 8.62 -11.17
CA ASP A 437 34.62 9.83 -10.53
C ASP A 437 33.08 9.86 -10.70
N ARG A 438 32.45 8.71 -10.56
CA ARG A 438 31.00 8.54 -10.77
C ARG A 438 30.36 7.85 -9.57
N LYS A 439 29.10 8.21 -9.29
CA LYS A 439 28.28 7.60 -8.24
C LYS A 439 27.38 6.52 -8.85
N LEU A 440 27.28 5.36 -8.20
CA LEU A 440 26.29 4.34 -8.56
C LEU A 440 24.88 4.76 -8.08
N PRO A 441 23.82 4.28 -8.78
CA PRO A 441 22.45 4.44 -8.34
C PRO A 441 22.21 3.94 -6.91
N ASP A 442 21.25 4.56 -6.24
CA ASP A 442 20.87 4.16 -4.90
C ASP A 442 19.88 2.98 -4.95
N LEU A 443 20.12 1.97 -4.13
CA LEU A 443 19.23 0.83 -3.98
C LEU A 443 18.03 1.24 -3.12
N LEU A 444 16.81 1.16 -3.66
CA LEU A 444 15.59 1.48 -2.94
C LEU A 444 14.92 0.25 -2.34
N ASN A 445 14.95 -0.88 -3.08
CA ASN A 445 14.34 -2.12 -2.62
C ASN A 445 15.13 -3.33 -3.14
N TYR A 446 15.15 -4.39 -2.33
CA TYR A 446 15.81 -5.66 -2.62
C TYR A 446 14.90 -6.80 -2.19
N ALA A 447 14.29 -7.48 -3.14
CA ALA A 447 13.39 -8.59 -2.88
C ALA A 447 13.97 -9.90 -3.45
N VAL A 448 13.90 -10.95 -2.66
CA VAL A 448 14.32 -12.29 -3.03
C VAL A 448 13.15 -13.24 -2.88
N THR A 449 12.83 -13.98 -3.92
CA THR A 449 11.76 -14.96 -3.91
C THR A 449 12.23 -16.29 -4.48
N ILE A 450 11.74 -17.38 -3.90
CA ILE A 450 11.92 -18.72 -4.44
C ILE A 450 10.61 -19.09 -5.16
N PRO A 451 10.60 -19.22 -6.51
CA PRO A 451 9.41 -19.61 -7.23
C PRO A 451 8.84 -20.95 -6.72
N PRO A 452 7.51 -21.13 -6.68
CA PRO A 452 6.89 -22.37 -6.21
C PRO A 452 7.35 -23.59 -7.00
N GLY A 453 7.58 -24.70 -6.31
CA GLY A 453 8.03 -25.97 -6.89
C GLY A 453 9.50 -26.30 -6.60
N GLY A 454 10.12 -25.54 -5.67
CA GLY A 454 11.53 -25.68 -5.30
C GLY A 454 11.89 -27.03 -4.66
N ARG A 455 12.98 -27.59 -5.15
CA ARG A 455 13.84 -28.56 -4.48
C ARG A 455 15.02 -27.81 -3.89
N THR A 456 16.00 -28.48 -3.32
CA THR A 456 17.24 -27.89 -2.81
C THR A 456 18.07 -27.17 -3.88
N ASP A 457 17.76 -27.39 -5.16
CA ASP A 457 18.32 -26.78 -6.36
C ASP A 457 17.38 -25.73 -6.99
N ALA A 458 16.42 -25.22 -6.23
CA ALA A 458 15.46 -24.21 -6.69
C ALA A 458 16.19 -22.94 -7.13
N LEU A 459 15.75 -22.39 -8.28
CA LEU A 459 16.21 -21.07 -8.70
C LEU A 459 15.68 -19.99 -7.76
N VAL A 460 16.53 -19.05 -7.41
CA VAL A 460 16.19 -17.86 -6.63
C VAL A 460 16.01 -16.69 -7.57
N GLN A 461 14.87 -16.02 -7.49
CA GLN A 461 14.64 -14.76 -8.19
C GLN A 461 15.02 -13.60 -7.27
N THR A 462 15.87 -12.71 -7.77
CA THR A 462 16.18 -11.45 -7.12
C THR A 462 15.66 -10.30 -7.97
N VAL A 463 14.91 -9.39 -7.35
CA VAL A 463 14.41 -8.14 -7.94
C VAL A 463 15.00 -6.98 -7.16
N ILE A 464 15.66 -6.06 -7.86
CA ILE A 464 16.27 -4.86 -7.24
C ILE A 464 15.67 -3.62 -7.88
N THR A 465 15.22 -2.69 -7.03
CA THR A 465 14.74 -1.37 -7.45
C THR A 465 15.82 -0.34 -7.19
N TRP A 466 16.17 0.42 -8.22
CA TRP A 466 17.22 1.42 -8.20
C TRP A 466 16.67 2.81 -8.43
N LYS A 467 17.23 3.80 -7.72
CA LYS A 467 17.00 5.21 -8.02
C LYS A 467 18.23 5.76 -8.75
N LEU A 468 18.04 6.12 -10.00
CA LEU A 468 19.08 6.71 -10.83
C LEU A 468 19.43 8.14 -10.37
N LEU A 469 20.55 8.68 -10.83
CA LEU A 469 21.00 10.02 -10.45
C LEU A 469 20.10 11.14 -10.95
N ASP A 470 19.36 10.90 -12.03
CA ASP A 470 18.34 11.79 -12.59
C ASP A 470 16.99 11.71 -11.85
N GLY A 471 16.88 10.84 -10.82
CA GLY A 471 15.67 10.61 -10.04
C GLY A 471 14.75 9.53 -10.61
N LYS A 472 14.99 9.00 -11.80
CA LYS A 472 14.23 7.90 -12.40
C LYS A 472 14.39 6.63 -11.57
N VAL A 473 13.31 5.88 -11.42
CA VAL A 473 13.31 4.57 -10.74
C VAL A 473 13.23 3.47 -11.77
N ILE A 474 14.16 2.51 -11.71
CA ILE A 474 14.18 1.33 -12.56
C ILE A 474 14.21 0.06 -11.71
N ARG A 475 13.74 -1.05 -12.29
CA ARG A 475 13.80 -2.38 -11.67
C ARG A 475 14.59 -3.33 -12.56
N THR A 476 15.48 -4.10 -11.93
CA THR A 476 16.19 -5.18 -12.59
C THR A 476 15.97 -6.48 -11.86
N ARG A 477 15.94 -7.57 -12.59
CA ARG A 477 15.78 -8.91 -12.00
C ARG A 477 16.69 -9.94 -12.64
N ALA A 478 17.02 -10.96 -11.87
CA ALA A 478 17.72 -12.13 -12.39
C ALA A 478 17.32 -13.39 -11.61
N LEU A 479 17.60 -14.53 -12.23
CA LEU A 479 17.38 -15.87 -11.70
C LEU A 479 18.73 -16.59 -11.63
N ASP A 480 19.02 -17.20 -10.49
CA ASP A 480 20.13 -18.12 -10.31
C ASP A 480 19.85 -19.14 -9.21
N ALA A 481 20.63 -20.21 -9.14
CA ALA A 481 20.59 -21.14 -8.02
C ALA A 481 21.19 -20.53 -6.74
N ASP A 482 22.08 -19.55 -6.87
CA ASP A 482 22.67 -18.78 -5.78
C ASP A 482 22.04 -17.38 -5.69
N GLN A 483 21.61 -16.99 -4.50
CA GLN A 483 20.98 -15.70 -4.23
C GLN A 483 21.91 -14.52 -4.54
N THR A 484 23.18 -14.65 -4.20
CA THR A 484 24.19 -13.59 -4.41
C THR A 484 24.48 -13.44 -5.90
N GLU A 485 24.56 -14.56 -6.64
CA GLU A 485 24.75 -14.58 -8.08
C GLU A 485 23.55 -13.94 -8.80
N ALA A 486 22.32 -14.26 -8.39
CA ALA A 486 21.12 -13.62 -8.92
C ALA A 486 21.15 -12.09 -8.71
N ALA A 487 21.56 -11.63 -7.53
CA ALA A 487 21.67 -10.20 -7.23
C ALA A 487 22.77 -9.51 -8.04
N ILE A 488 23.91 -10.18 -8.23
CA ILE A 488 25.01 -9.70 -9.09
C ILE A 488 24.54 -9.54 -10.54
N LYS A 489 23.88 -10.56 -11.10
CA LYS A 489 23.33 -10.50 -12.47
C LYS A 489 22.31 -9.37 -12.62
N ALA A 490 21.40 -9.17 -11.66
CA ALA A 490 20.47 -8.05 -11.67
C ALA A 490 21.20 -6.69 -11.64
N THR A 491 22.29 -6.58 -10.86
CA THR A 491 23.12 -5.37 -10.78
C THR A 491 23.80 -5.06 -12.12
N PHE A 492 24.37 -6.07 -12.80
CA PHE A 492 25.01 -5.85 -14.09
C PHE A 492 24.02 -5.46 -15.19
N LYS A 493 22.78 -5.92 -15.15
CA LYS A 493 21.72 -5.41 -16.02
C LYS A 493 21.50 -3.91 -15.83
N MET A 494 21.45 -3.43 -14.59
CA MET A 494 21.34 -2.01 -14.28
C MET A 494 22.58 -1.24 -14.79
N LEU A 495 23.79 -1.73 -14.52
CA LEU A 495 25.02 -1.07 -14.97
C LEU A 495 25.08 -0.91 -16.49
N ASN A 496 24.75 -1.95 -17.25
CA ASN A 496 24.69 -1.87 -18.70
C ASN A 496 23.61 -0.93 -19.20
N GLN A 497 22.48 -0.85 -18.51
CA GLN A 497 21.41 0.09 -18.85
C GLN A 497 21.86 1.56 -18.70
N ILE A 498 22.60 1.89 -17.66
CA ILE A 498 23.11 3.26 -17.44
C ILE A 498 24.34 3.62 -18.28
N GLU A 499 25.15 2.63 -18.69
CA GLU A 499 26.31 2.87 -19.55
C GLU A 499 25.94 2.93 -21.04
N ASN A 500 24.75 2.45 -21.42
CA ASN A 500 24.21 2.52 -22.77
C ASN A 500 23.25 3.69 -22.99
N SER A 501 22.91 4.44 -21.95
CA SER A 501 22.05 5.64 -21.99
C SER A 501 22.90 6.90 -22.03
#